data_965bdd4a8b855faf195779c5e759d9de
#
_entry.id   965bdd4a8b855faf195779c5e759d9de
#
_cell.length_a   1.000
_cell.length_b   1.000
_cell.length_c   1.000
_cell.angle_alpha   90.00
_cell.angle_beta   90.00
_cell.angle_gamma   90.00
#
_symmetry.space_group_name_H-M   'P 1'
#
loop_
_entity.id
_entity.type
_entity.pdbx_description
1 polymer ?
#
loop_
_entity_poly.entity_id
_entity_poly.type
_entity_poly.pdbx_seq_one_letter_code
_entity_poly.pdbx_strand_id
1 'polypeptide(L)'
;MRNTFLKEFHAVPGMAALYQQWAERRGANFHFVSSSPWQLYEAISNFMQRESFPSGSFHLKQVRVKPASIANLLKDPFLTKVRTIEDIVKAYPQRHFVLVGDTGERDPEVYGEMCRRFPNNILRVYLRDAGEESTPERFDKAFAGVSNELWTVFSDPSAIELPE
;
A
#
# COMPACT_ATOMS: atom_id res chain seq x y z
N MET A 1 0.01 19.33 -26.11
CA MET A 1 0.30 18.85 -24.74
C MET A 1 0.07 17.35 -24.72
N ARG A 2 1.14 16.58 -24.69
CA ARG A 2 1.08 15.10 -24.69
C ARG A 2 0.67 14.65 -23.29
N ASN A 3 -0.41 13.86 -23.21
CA ASN A 3 -0.95 13.26 -21.99
C ASN A 3 0.12 12.38 -21.32
N THR A 4 0.80 12.90 -20.32
CA THR A 4 1.77 12.19 -19.47
C THR A 4 1.07 11.20 -18.50
N PHE A 5 -0.25 11.11 -18.55
CA PHE A 5 -1.07 10.30 -17.63
C PHE A 5 -1.37 8.87 -18.12
N LEU A 6 -0.85 8.47 -19.29
CA LEU A 6 -1.03 7.12 -19.84
C LEU A 6 0.30 6.35 -19.88
N LYS A 7 1.05 6.32 -18.78
CA LYS A 7 1.96 5.19 -18.59
C LYS A 7 1.07 3.97 -18.41
N GLU A 8 1.23 2.98 -19.27
CA GLU A 8 0.57 1.69 -19.11
C GLU A 8 0.92 1.15 -17.71
N PHE A 9 -0.09 0.78 -16.95
CA PHE A 9 0.13 0.10 -15.69
C PHE A 9 0.67 -1.29 -15.99
N HIS A 10 1.77 -1.65 -15.37
CA HIS A 10 2.34 -2.99 -15.45
C HIS A 10 2.28 -3.65 -14.09
N ALA A 11 1.74 -4.85 -14.05
CA ALA A 11 1.73 -5.65 -12.83
C ALA A 11 3.16 -6.13 -12.51
N VAL A 12 3.51 -6.12 -11.24
CA VAL A 12 4.72 -6.81 -10.78
C VAL A 12 4.47 -8.31 -10.96
N PRO A 13 5.35 -9.02 -11.70
CA PRO A 13 5.16 -10.45 -11.93
C PRO A 13 4.97 -11.23 -10.61
N GLY A 14 3.98 -12.12 -10.57
CA GLY A 14 3.67 -12.93 -9.39
C GLY A 14 2.77 -12.28 -8.33
N MET A 15 2.64 -10.96 -8.27
CA MET A 15 1.84 -10.30 -7.22
C MET A 15 0.35 -10.62 -7.30
N ALA A 16 -0.23 -10.65 -8.50
CA ALA A 16 -1.65 -10.98 -8.65
C ALA A 16 -1.93 -12.43 -8.22
N ALA A 17 -1.06 -13.37 -8.61
CA ALA A 17 -1.18 -14.78 -8.21
C ALA A 17 -1.05 -14.95 -6.68
N LEU A 18 -0.11 -14.24 -6.06
CA LEU A 18 0.05 -14.23 -4.60
C LEU A 18 -1.23 -13.74 -3.90
N TYR A 19 -1.80 -12.62 -4.35
CA TYR A 19 -3.01 -12.07 -3.76
C TYR A 19 -4.23 -12.95 -3.98
N GLN A 20 -4.36 -13.61 -5.14
CA GLN A 20 -5.38 -14.62 -5.38
C GLN A 20 -5.24 -15.79 -4.42
N GLN A 21 -4.02 -16.30 -4.22
CA GLN A 21 -3.76 -17.36 -3.26
C GLN A 21 -4.17 -16.96 -1.83
N TRP A 22 -3.90 -15.73 -1.41
CA TRP A 22 -4.29 -15.24 -0.09
C TRP A 22 -5.82 -15.09 0.04
N ALA A 23 -6.49 -14.61 -1.02
CA ALA A 23 -7.95 -14.54 -1.07
C ALA A 23 -8.59 -15.93 -0.94
N GLU A 24 -8.12 -16.90 -1.73
CA GLU A 24 -8.73 -18.22 -1.82
C GLU A 24 -8.44 -19.11 -0.60
N ARG A 25 -7.19 -19.14 -0.14
CA ARG A 25 -6.76 -20.05 0.92
C ARG A 25 -7.00 -19.54 2.33
N ARG A 26 -7.04 -18.23 2.49
CA ARG A 26 -7.11 -17.57 3.82
C ARG A 26 -8.31 -16.64 3.97
N GLY A 27 -9.09 -16.44 2.91
CA GLY A 27 -10.23 -15.50 2.93
C GLY A 27 -9.79 -14.06 3.15
N ALA A 28 -8.59 -13.68 2.68
CA ALA A 28 -8.08 -12.33 2.82
C ALA A 28 -8.95 -11.33 2.05
N ASN A 29 -9.25 -10.20 2.68
CA ASN A 29 -9.93 -9.08 2.06
C ASN A 29 -8.91 -7.97 1.77
N PHE A 30 -9.08 -7.29 0.64
CA PHE A 30 -8.10 -6.33 0.15
C PHE A 30 -8.58 -4.89 0.22
N HIS A 31 -7.69 -4.00 0.66
CA HIS A 31 -7.84 -2.57 0.63
C HIS A 31 -6.69 -1.97 -0.19
N PHE A 32 -6.99 -1.46 -1.37
CA PHE A 32 -6.00 -0.86 -2.26
C PHE A 32 -5.90 0.64 -1.97
N VAL A 33 -4.83 1.03 -1.28
CA VAL A 33 -4.57 2.42 -0.87
C VAL A 33 -3.56 3.03 -1.80
N SER A 34 -3.92 4.12 -2.50
CA SER A 34 -3.04 4.78 -3.45
C SER A 34 -3.15 6.31 -3.36
N SER A 35 -2.03 6.99 -3.58
CA SER A 35 -1.98 8.44 -3.75
C SER A 35 -2.51 8.91 -5.11
N SER A 36 -2.87 7.99 -6.00
CA SER A 36 -3.50 8.30 -7.29
C SER A 36 -4.83 9.03 -7.11
N PRO A 37 -5.15 10.02 -7.97
CA PRO A 37 -6.42 10.72 -7.89
C PRO A 37 -7.60 9.80 -8.25
N TRP A 38 -8.76 10.04 -7.62
CA TRP A 38 -9.99 9.28 -7.85
C TRP A 38 -10.42 9.21 -9.33
N GLN A 39 -10.06 10.21 -10.12
CA GLN A 39 -10.33 10.25 -11.56
C GLN A 39 -9.69 9.07 -12.34
N LEU A 40 -8.68 8.42 -11.76
CA LEU A 40 -8.04 7.23 -12.33
C LEU A 40 -8.69 5.91 -11.88
N TYR A 41 -9.77 5.95 -11.10
CA TYR A 41 -10.42 4.74 -10.57
C TYR A 41 -10.76 3.71 -11.67
N GLU A 42 -11.39 4.16 -12.74
CA GLU A 42 -11.78 3.26 -13.84
C GLU A 42 -10.55 2.60 -14.50
N ALA A 43 -9.51 3.39 -14.77
CA ALA A 43 -8.29 2.87 -15.37
C ALA A 43 -7.58 1.87 -14.44
N ILE A 44 -7.50 2.16 -13.14
CA ILE A 44 -6.89 1.27 -12.14
C ILE A 44 -7.74 0.01 -11.96
N SER A 45 -9.06 0.14 -11.85
CA SER A 45 -9.97 -1.00 -11.69
C SER A 45 -9.91 -1.95 -12.88
N ASN A 46 -9.92 -1.41 -14.12
CA ASN A 46 -9.79 -2.20 -15.34
C ASN A 46 -8.43 -2.90 -15.42
N PHE A 47 -7.36 -2.22 -15.02
CA PHE A 47 -6.02 -2.82 -14.93
C PHE A 47 -6.02 -3.98 -13.93
N MET A 48 -6.51 -3.78 -12.71
CA MET A 48 -6.54 -4.81 -11.67
C MET A 48 -7.33 -6.05 -12.12
N GLN A 49 -8.47 -5.83 -12.80
CA GLN A 49 -9.28 -6.91 -13.34
C GLN A 49 -8.57 -7.67 -14.47
N ARG A 50 -7.96 -6.95 -15.41
CA ARG A 50 -7.20 -7.55 -16.53
C ARG A 50 -6.04 -8.40 -16.03
N GLU A 51 -5.32 -7.92 -15.03
CA GLU A 51 -4.18 -8.61 -14.42
C GLU A 51 -4.60 -9.67 -13.36
N SER A 52 -5.90 -9.92 -13.21
CA SER A 52 -6.45 -10.94 -12.31
C SER A 52 -6.12 -10.69 -10.83
N PHE A 53 -6.06 -9.45 -10.38
CA PHE A 53 -6.01 -9.17 -8.95
C PHE A 53 -7.37 -9.47 -8.28
N PRO A 54 -7.39 -9.91 -7.01
CA PRO A 54 -8.63 -10.13 -6.29
C PRO A 54 -9.43 -8.84 -6.10
N SER A 55 -10.74 -8.99 -5.89
CA SER A 55 -11.61 -7.84 -5.57
C SER A 55 -11.20 -7.20 -4.25
N GLY A 56 -11.41 -5.89 -4.14
CA GLY A 56 -11.10 -5.13 -2.92
C GLY A 56 -11.67 -3.72 -2.96
N SER A 57 -11.58 -3.01 -1.84
CA SER A 57 -11.95 -1.61 -1.77
C SER A 57 -10.80 -0.71 -2.23
N PHE A 58 -11.13 0.36 -2.96
CA PHE A 58 -10.16 1.34 -3.43
C PHE A 58 -10.22 2.61 -2.59
N HIS A 59 -9.08 3.01 -2.06
CA HIS A 59 -8.89 4.23 -1.29
C HIS A 59 -7.94 5.15 -2.05
N LEU A 60 -8.52 5.95 -2.94
CA LEU A 60 -7.82 6.87 -3.83
C LEU A 60 -7.92 8.30 -3.32
N LYS A 61 -6.94 9.14 -3.68
CA LYS A 61 -6.92 10.54 -3.28
C LYS A 61 -8.08 11.30 -3.88
N GLN A 62 -8.96 11.87 -3.04
CA GLN A 62 -10.01 12.78 -3.51
C GLN A 62 -9.42 14.16 -3.78
N VAL A 63 -9.30 14.51 -5.05
CA VAL A 63 -8.90 15.86 -5.49
C VAL A 63 -10.15 16.66 -5.78
N ARG A 64 -10.56 17.52 -4.83
CA ARG A 64 -11.63 18.49 -5.08
C ARG A 64 -11.03 19.74 -5.74
N VAL A 65 -11.35 19.95 -7.00
CA VAL A 65 -10.95 21.17 -7.73
C VAL A 65 -11.85 22.32 -7.27
N LYS A 66 -11.47 22.99 -6.18
CA LYS A 66 -12.01 24.33 -5.83
C LYS A 66 -10.85 25.32 -5.81
N PRO A 67 -11.05 26.59 -6.24
CA PRO A 67 -9.97 27.59 -6.29
C PRO A 67 -9.22 27.81 -4.96
N ALA A 68 -9.89 27.57 -3.82
CA ALA A 68 -9.30 27.61 -2.48
C ALA A 68 -8.52 26.34 -2.08
N SER A 69 -8.44 25.33 -2.91
CA SER A 69 -7.89 24.03 -2.55
C SER A 69 -6.52 23.71 -3.14
N ILE A 70 -5.79 24.70 -3.64
CA ILE A 70 -4.34 24.56 -3.91
C ILE A 70 -3.62 24.06 -2.64
N ALA A 71 -4.05 24.50 -1.46
CA ALA A 71 -3.57 23.98 -0.17
C ALA A 71 -3.84 22.47 0.05
N ASN A 72 -4.85 21.89 -0.61
CA ASN A 72 -5.13 20.43 -0.54
C ASN A 72 -4.31 19.61 -1.54
N LEU A 73 -3.74 20.22 -2.57
CA LEU A 73 -2.75 19.59 -3.45
C LEU A 73 -1.40 19.42 -2.74
N LEU A 74 -1.14 20.25 -1.73
CA LEU A 74 0.08 20.24 -0.90
C LEU A 74 -0.03 19.34 0.34
N LYS A 75 -1.11 18.60 0.52
CA LYS A 75 -1.17 17.61 1.61
C LYS A 75 -0.08 16.56 1.38
N ASP A 76 0.81 16.44 2.35
CA ASP A 76 1.88 15.44 2.38
C ASP A 76 1.29 14.05 2.08
N PRO A 77 1.75 13.37 1.01
CA PRO A 77 1.29 12.03 0.66
C PRO A 77 1.42 11.05 1.83
N PHE A 78 2.47 11.20 2.65
CA PHE A 78 2.69 10.43 3.87
C PHE A 78 1.50 10.57 4.84
N LEU A 79 1.14 11.79 5.24
CA LEU A 79 0.04 12.03 6.18
C LEU A 79 -1.31 11.55 5.63
N THR A 80 -1.52 11.67 4.33
CA THR A 80 -2.75 11.21 3.69
C THR A 80 -2.84 9.68 3.75
N LYS A 81 -1.75 8.96 3.42
CA LYS A 81 -1.71 7.50 3.43
C LYS A 81 -1.84 6.94 4.85
N VAL A 82 -1.14 7.55 5.83
CA VAL A 82 -1.26 7.20 7.26
C VAL A 82 -2.72 7.32 7.73
N ARG A 83 -3.39 8.44 7.46
CA ARG A 83 -4.79 8.64 7.87
C ARG A 83 -5.73 7.63 7.22
N THR A 84 -5.57 7.37 5.93
CA THR A 84 -6.41 6.40 5.23
C THR A 84 -6.28 5.01 5.83
N ILE A 85 -5.06 4.54 6.10
CA ILE A 85 -4.84 3.22 6.72
C ILE A 85 -5.35 3.21 8.17
N GLU A 86 -5.12 4.27 8.93
CA GLU A 86 -5.66 4.44 10.28
C GLU A 86 -7.19 4.33 10.31
N ASP A 87 -7.89 4.99 9.37
CA ASP A 87 -9.36 4.92 9.26
C ASP A 87 -9.83 3.50 8.95
N ILE A 88 -9.11 2.76 8.09
CA ILE A 88 -9.40 1.35 7.80
C ILE A 88 -9.23 0.49 9.04
N VAL A 89 -8.10 0.61 9.76
CA VAL A 89 -7.84 -0.18 10.97
C VAL A 89 -8.88 0.11 12.04
N LYS A 90 -9.25 1.37 12.25
CA LYS A 90 -10.29 1.76 13.21
C LYS A 90 -11.69 1.28 12.83
N ALA A 91 -12.00 1.20 11.53
CA ALA A 91 -13.28 0.66 11.06
C ALA A 91 -13.40 -0.85 11.29
N TYR A 92 -12.28 -1.56 11.37
CA TYR A 92 -12.24 -3.01 11.57
C TYR A 92 -11.34 -3.40 12.76
N PRO A 93 -11.63 -2.97 13.99
CA PRO A 93 -10.73 -3.11 15.15
C PRO A 93 -10.47 -4.57 15.55
N GLN A 94 -11.35 -5.50 15.11
CA GLN A 94 -11.22 -6.94 15.38
C GLN A 94 -10.41 -7.68 14.30
N ARG A 95 -9.96 -6.96 13.27
CA ARG A 95 -9.19 -7.56 12.18
C ARG A 95 -7.71 -7.32 12.35
N HIS A 96 -6.95 -8.26 11.81
CA HIS A 96 -5.51 -8.14 11.68
C HIS A 96 -5.16 -7.77 10.22
N PHE A 97 -4.10 -7.02 10.06
CA PHE A 97 -3.70 -6.48 8.75
C PHE A 97 -2.28 -6.90 8.40
N VAL A 98 -2.10 -7.23 7.14
CA VAL A 98 -0.79 -7.31 6.51
C VAL A 98 -0.65 -6.13 5.56
N LEU A 99 0.40 -5.35 5.73
CA LEU A 99 0.68 -4.20 4.88
C LEU A 99 1.66 -4.61 3.78
N VAL A 100 1.30 -4.33 2.53
CA VAL A 100 2.16 -4.62 1.38
C VAL A 100 2.34 -3.36 0.56
N GLY A 101 3.57 -2.99 0.29
CA GLY A 101 3.94 -1.81 -0.49
C GLY A 101 5.28 -1.96 -1.16
N ASP A 102 5.89 -0.86 -1.55
CA ASP A 102 7.23 -0.87 -2.12
C ASP A 102 8.15 0.20 -1.50
N THR A 103 9.44 0.10 -1.80
CA THR A 103 10.45 1.00 -1.27
C THR A 103 10.63 2.27 -2.10
N GLY A 104 10.04 2.34 -3.29
CA GLY A 104 10.14 3.48 -4.22
C GLY A 104 9.27 4.68 -3.84
N GLU A 105 8.30 4.47 -2.93
CA GLU A 105 7.49 5.54 -2.32
C GLU A 105 7.80 5.65 -0.82
N ARG A 106 6.89 6.26 -0.07
CA ARG A 106 7.03 6.45 1.39
C ARG A 106 6.40 5.32 2.22
N ASP A 107 6.21 4.14 1.63
CA ASP A 107 5.58 3.02 2.32
C ASP A 107 6.39 2.54 3.54
N PRO A 108 7.72 2.49 3.54
CA PRO A 108 8.47 2.16 4.75
C PRO A 108 8.13 3.06 5.94
N GLU A 109 8.12 4.37 5.73
CA GLU A 109 7.83 5.36 6.78
C GLU A 109 6.37 5.28 7.24
N VAL A 110 5.43 5.11 6.31
CA VAL A 110 4.00 4.96 6.59
C VAL A 110 3.76 3.69 7.41
N TYR A 111 4.33 2.58 6.99
CA TYR A 111 4.07 1.29 7.64
C TYR A 111 4.77 1.17 9.00
N GLY A 112 5.96 1.72 9.15
CA GLY A 112 6.61 1.84 10.46
C GLY A 112 5.75 2.64 11.45
N GLU A 113 5.15 3.76 11.00
CA GLU A 113 4.22 4.54 11.81
C GLU A 113 2.96 3.75 12.17
N MET A 114 2.40 2.99 11.23
CA MET A 114 1.23 2.14 11.49
C MET A 114 1.52 1.02 12.49
N CYS A 115 2.70 0.38 12.41
CA CYS A 115 3.13 -0.63 13.39
C CYS A 115 3.21 -0.06 14.80
N ARG A 116 3.72 1.17 14.97
CA ARG A 116 3.78 1.84 16.28
C ARG A 116 2.42 2.22 16.82
N ARG A 117 1.50 2.68 15.97
CA ARG A 117 0.14 3.08 16.38
C ARG A 117 -0.79 1.90 16.66
N PHE A 118 -0.65 0.81 15.92
CA PHE A 118 -1.55 -0.34 15.96
C PHE A 118 -0.79 -1.67 16.10
N PRO A 119 0.03 -1.83 17.17
CA PRO A 119 0.89 -3.00 17.33
C PRO A 119 0.12 -4.32 17.43
N ASN A 120 -1.14 -4.27 17.88
CA ASN A 120 -1.98 -5.47 18.01
C ASN A 120 -2.76 -5.81 16.72
N ASN A 121 -2.82 -4.89 15.76
CA ASN A 121 -3.58 -5.09 14.54
C ASN A 121 -2.69 -5.36 13.32
N ILE A 122 -1.45 -4.88 13.31
CA ILE A 122 -0.53 -5.10 12.20
C ILE A 122 0.27 -6.38 12.47
N LEU A 123 0.01 -7.42 11.69
CA LEU A 123 0.70 -8.72 11.83
C LEU A 123 2.02 -8.77 11.08
N ARG A 124 2.08 -8.14 9.91
CA ARG A 124 3.24 -8.22 9.04
C ARG A 124 3.30 -7.04 8.07
N VAL A 125 4.50 -6.66 7.71
CA VAL A 125 4.78 -5.67 6.67
C VAL A 125 5.69 -6.31 5.62
N TYR A 126 5.28 -6.22 4.36
CA TYR A 126 6.08 -6.64 3.21
C TYR A 126 6.35 -5.44 2.31
N LEU A 127 7.62 -5.19 2.04
CA LEU A 127 8.09 -4.11 1.19
C LEU A 127 8.81 -4.69 -0.03
N ARG A 128 8.22 -4.50 -1.20
CA ARG A 128 8.90 -4.88 -2.44
C ARG A 128 10.08 -3.96 -2.67
N ASP A 129 11.25 -4.55 -2.92
CA ASP A 129 12.44 -3.80 -3.28
C ASP A 129 12.24 -3.09 -4.64
N ALA A 130 12.31 -1.78 -4.65
CA ALA A 130 12.19 -0.94 -5.84
C ALA A 130 13.54 -0.33 -6.28
N GLY A 131 14.67 -0.76 -5.69
CA GLY A 131 16.01 -0.37 -6.08
C GLY A 131 16.66 0.67 -5.16
N GLU A 132 17.15 1.79 -5.70
CA GLU A 132 18.05 2.75 -5.02
C GLU A 132 17.53 3.30 -3.68
N GLU A 133 16.21 3.35 -3.47
CA GLU A 133 15.60 3.80 -2.23
C GLU A 133 15.65 2.76 -1.08
N SER A 134 16.13 1.54 -1.35
CA SER A 134 16.20 0.41 -0.40
C SER A 134 17.50 0.43 0.38
N THR A 135 17.66 1.38 1.30
CA THR A 135 18.88 1.48 2.12
C THR A 135 18.64 1.04 3.57
N PRO A 136 19.61 0.35 4.22
CA PRO A 136 19.51 -0.05 5.62
C PRO A 136 19.17 1.12 6.54
N GLU A 137 19.82 2.26 6.36
CA GLU A 137 19.67 3.46 7.19
C GLU A 137 18.24 4.01 7.12
N ARG A 138 17.61 3.93 5.94
CA ARG A 138 16.21 4.32 5.76
C ARG A 138 15.27 3.40 6.53
N PHE A 139 15.51 2.09 6.46
CA PHE A 139 14.69 1.11 7.17
C PHE A 139 14.86 1.20 8.68
N ASP A 140 16.09 1.35 9.17
CA ASP A 140 16.37 1.56 10.60
C ASP A 140 15.60 2.76 11.15
N LYS A 141 15.54 3.85 10.38
CA LYS A 141 14.79 5.05 10.73
C LYS A 141 13.28 4.83 10.65
N ALA A 142 12.78 4.24 9.56
CA ALA A 142 11.36 4.02 9.32
C ALA A 142 10.75 3.08 10.37
N PHE A 143 11.47 2.01 10.71
CA PHE A 143 11.02 0.98 11.66
C PHE A 143 11.64 1.10 13.05
N ALA A 144 12.17 2.28 13.42
CA ALA A 144 12.67 2.53 14.76
C ALA A 144 11.59 2.17 15.82
N GLY A 145 11.95 1.29 16.78
CA GLY A 145 11.04 0.80 17.82
C GLY A 145 10.03 -0.26 17.36
N VAL A 146 10.15 -0.78 16.13
CA VAL A 146 9.37 -1.90 15.61
C VAL A 146 10.26 -3.13 15.55
N SER A 147 9.74 -4.31 15.95
CA SER A 147 10.50 -5.57 15.87
C SER A 147 10.91 -5.87 14.42
N ASN A 148 12.16 -6.29 14.23
CA ASN A 148 12.66 -6.70 12.91
C ASN A 148 11.94 -7.94 12.35
N GLU A 149 11.29 -8.71 13.19
CA GLU A 149 10.49 -9.86 12.75
C GLU A 149 9.16 -9.43 12.09
N LEU A 150 8.72 -8.19 12.32
CA LEU A 150 7.44 -7.71 11.83
C LEU A 150 7.46 -7.25 10.37
N TRP A 151 8.61 -6.99 9.81
CA TRP A 151 8.74 -6.47 8.44
C TRP A 151 9.82 -7.22 7.64
N THR A 152 9.65 -7.24 6.34
CA THR A 152 10.58 -7.89 5.40
C THR A 152 10.60 -7.15 4.08
N VAL A 153 11.78 -6.95 3.53
CA VAL A 153 11.97 -6.50 2.14
C VAL A 153 12.10 -7.74 1.25
N PHE A 154 11.41 -7.74 0.12
CA PHE A 154 11.43 -8.86 -0.83
C PHE A 154 11.55 -8.35 -2.27
N SER A 155 12.14 -9.17 -3.13
CA SER A 155 12.22 -8.92 -4.58
C SER A 155 11.31 -9.88 -5.36
N ASP A 156 11.10 -11.10 -4.83
CA ASP A 156 10.26 -12.12 -5.44
C ASP A 156 9.00 -12.34 -4.58
N PRO A 157 7.79 -12.16 -5.15
CA PRO A 157 6.53 -12.41 -4.43
C PRO A 157 6.39 -13.84 -3.89
N SER A 158 7.05 -14.83 -4.48
CA SER A 158 7.02 -16.22 -3.98
C SER A 158 7.74 -16.41 -2.65
N ALA A 159 8.53 -15.41 -2.22
CA ALA A 159 9.27 -15.45 -0.96
C ALA A 159 8.43 -14.98 0.26
N ILE A 160 7.20 -14.51 0.05
CA ILE A 160 6.35 -13.99 1.13
C ILE A 160 5.06 -14.79 1.27
N GLU A 161 4.62 -14.95 2.51
CA GLU A 161 3.43 -15.70 2.88
C GLU A 161 2.49 -14.88 3.75
N LEU A 162 1.18 -15.18 3.68
CA LEU A 162 0.24 -14.59 4.63
C LEU A 162 0.45 -15.26 6.00
N PRO A 163 0.72 -14.48 7.07
CA PRO A 163 0.88 -15.02 8.42
C PRO A 163 -0.36 -15.78 8.90
N GLU A 164 -0.16 -16.73 9.82
CA GLU A 164 -1.24 -17.50 10.43
C GLU A 164 -2.13 -16.68 11.38
#